data_f1a15a7d54d13e3d7ad6e61a4637cb82
#
_entry.id   f1a15a7d54d13e3d7ad6e61a4637cb82
#
_cell.length_a   1.000
_cell.length_b   1.000
_cell.length_c   1.000
_cell.angle_alpha   90.00
_cell.angle_beta   90.00
_cell.angle_gamma   90.00
#
_symmetry.space_group_name_H-M   'P 1'
#
loop_
_entity.id
_entity.type
_entity.pdbx_description
1 polymer ?
#
loop_
_entity_poly.entity_id
_entity_poly.type
_entity_poly.pdbx_seq_one_letter_code
_entity_poly.pdbx_strand_id
1 'polypeptide(L)'
;MPFNICITNAIFKMNNKKFLHKKLLLLTLLALFISQVGIAQKVVRYDLYVKDTIVNYAGKEKRAIAVNGQIPMPTLEFTEGDTAEIVLHNQLKESTSLHWHGLFLPNKEDGVPFLTQMPIEPGETFTYRFPIIQTGTHWYHSHSGLQEQIGMYGSFIMHKKADDKTFRKGIDDLPEIPIMLSEWTNLRPENVHRMLHNASDWFAIQKGATQSYAEAIRTGNFKTKLKNEWKRMMAMDVSDVYYDKVLMNGNHLTDLKSIDGKSLKAGDKVRLRISNGGASSYFWLRYAGGKMTVVASDGNDVEPVDVDRLIIAVSETYDVVVTIPENGKAYEFMATTEDR
;
A
#
# COMPACT_ATOMS: atom_id res chain seq x y z
N MET A 1 -23.15 6.33 95.73
CA MET A 1 -22.23 6.72 94.63
C MET A 1 -22.45 5.80 93.43
N PRO A 2 -22.97 6.28 92.26
CA PRO A 2 -23.15 5.40 91.16
C PRO A 2 -21.92 5.45 90.22
N PHE A 3 -21.43 4.31 89.85
CA PHE A 3 -20.43 4.14 88.76
C PHE A 3 -21.17 4.12 87.38
N ASN A 4 -21.05 5.14 86.65
CA ASN A 4 -21.44 5.16 85.20
C ASN A 4 -20.22 4.83 84.35
N ILE A 5 -20.20 3.64 83.75
CA ILE A 5 -19.16 3.30 82.71
C ILE A 5 -19.68 3.69 81.37
N CYS A 6 -18.98 4.66 80.75
CA CYS A 6 -19.26 5.11 79.39
C CYS A 6 -18.57 4.17 78.37
N ILE A 7 -19.29 3.09 77.94
CA ILE A 7 -18.77 2.07 77.00
C ILE A 7 -19.22 2.39 75.55
N THR A 8 -20.14 3.31 75.33
CA THR A 8 -20.81 3.54 74.03
C THR A 8 -19.96 4.21 72.93
N ASN A 9 -18.99 5.06 73.34
CA ASN A 9 -18.21 5.83 72.34
C ASN A 9 -17.07 5.05 71.64
N ALA A 10 -16.56 3.98 72.26
CA ALA A 10 -15.47 3.21 71.69
C ALA A 10 -15.95 2.21 70.63
N ILE A 11 -17.13 1.61 70.84
CA ILE A 11 -17.74 0.64 69.89
C ILE A 11 -18.22 1.34 68.63
N PHE A 12 -18.78 2.56 68.76
CA PHE A 12 -19.24 3.35 67.62
C PHE A 12 -18.06 3.86 66.76
N LYS A 13 -16.95 4.24 67.37
CA LYS A 13 -15.69 4.61 66.65
C LYS A 13 -15.03 3.40 65.96
N MET A 14 -15.05 2.23 66.52
CA MET A 14 -14.48 1.00 65.91
C MET A 14 -15.32 0.52 64.71
N ASN A 15 -16.65 0.57 64.81
CA ASN A 15 -17.53 0.18 63.70
C ASN A 15 -17.41 1.15 62.51
N ASN A 16 -17.29 2.43 62.75
CA ASN A 16 -17.07 3.44 61.66
C ASN A 16 -15.72 3.26 60.97
N LYS A 17 -14.64 2.93 61.71
CA LYS A 17 -13.35 2.63 61.09
C LYS A 17 -13.41 1.38 60.20
N LYS A 18 -14.02 0.28 60.67
CA LYS A 18 -14.19 -0.95 59.88
C LYS A 18 -15.07 -0.72 58.65
N PHE A 19 -16.09 0.11 58.74
CA PHE A 19 -16.97 0.47 57.64
C PHE A 19 -16.24 1.36 56.60
N LEU A 20 -15.42 2.29 57.06
CA LEU A 20 -14.61 3.14 56.18
C LEU A 20 -13.54 2.34 55.43
N HIS A 21 -12.87 1.36 56.10
CA HIS A 21 -11.90 0.48 55.43
C HIS A 21 -12.57 -0.43 54.40
N LYS A 22 -13.78 -0.93 54.66
CA LYS A 22 -14.53 -1.73 53.67
C LYS A 22 -14.94 -0.90 52.44
N LYS A 23 -15.39 0.35 52.67
CA LYS A 23 -15.69 1.27 51.55
C LYS A 23 -14.44 1.62 50.72
N LEU A 24 -13.30 1.89 51.39
CA LEU A 24 -12.04 2.18 50.71
C LEU A 24 -11.55 0.97 49.92
N LEU A 25 -11.64 -0.23 50.49
CA LEU A 25 -11.28 -1.48 49.79
C LEU A 25 -12.18 -1.71 48.58
N LEU A 26 -13.49 -1.47 48.72
CA LEU A 26 -14.43 -1.59 47.58
C LEU A 26 -14.17 -0.58 46.46
N LEU A 27 -13.82 0.67 46.83
CA LEU A 27 -13.44 1.69 45.88
C LEU A 27 -12.11 1.40 45.19
N THR A 28 -11.12 0.84 45.91
CA THR A 28 -9.85 0.41 45.29
C THR A 28 -10.05 -0.80 44.39
N LEU A 29 -10.88 -1.78 44.77
CA LEU A 29 -11.23 -2.91 43.90
C LEU A 29 -12.01 -2.45 42.66
N LEU A 30 -12.94 -1.50 42.81
CA LEU A 30 -13.68 -0.92 41.71
C LEU A 30 -12.76 -0.12 40.79
N ALA A 31 -11.82 0.67 41.34
CA ALA A 31 -10.80 1.40 40.56
C ALA A 31 -9.85 0.45 39.82
N LEU A 32 -9.43 -0.65 40.48
CA LEU A 32 -8.64 -1.71 39.83
C LEU A 32 -9.43 -2.43 38.74
N PHE A 33 -10.73 -2.65 38.92
CA PHE A 33 -11.59 -3.28 37.93
C PHE A 33 -11.81 -2.34 36.72
N ILE A 34 -12.00 -1.03 36.96
CA ILE A 34 -12.13 -0.01 35.91
C ILE A 34 -10.82 0.17 35.15
N SER A 35 -9.66 0.05 35.80
CA SER A 35 -8.35 0.11 35.15
C SER A 35 -8.06 -1.11 34.27
N GLN A 36 -8.81 -2.19 34.42
CA GLN A 36 -8.71 -3.39 33.58
C GLN A 36 -9.70 -3.42 32.41
N VAL A 37 -10.59 -2.43 32.30
CA VAL A 37 -11.35 -2.23 31.07
C VAL A 37 -10.38 -1.62 30.06
N GLY A 38 -9.48 -2.46 29.54
CA GLY A 38 -8.65 -2.11 28.39
C GLY A 38 -9.58 -1.63 27.28
N ILE A 39 -9.29 -0.50 26.70
CA ILE A 39 -9.97 -0.04 25.46
C ILE A 39 -9.82 -1.21 24.49
N ALA A 40 -10.93 -1.89 24.19
CA ALA A 40 -10.92 -3.02 23.28
C ALA A 40 -10.37 -2.49 21.95
N GLN A 41 -9.25 -3.06 21.51
CA GLN A 41 -8.62 -2.70 20.25
C GLN A 41 -9.63 -2.92 19.14
N LYS A 42 -9.89 -1.88 18.32
CA LYS A 42 -10.84 -1.98 17.23
C LYS A 42 -10.35 -3.00 16.21
N VAL A 43 -11.17 -3.97 15.87
CA VAL A 43 -10.91 -4.92 14.77
C VAL A 43 -11.53 -4.37 13.52
N VAL A 44 -10.70 -4.15 12.50
CA VAL A 44 -11.12 -3.75 11.15
C VAL A 44 -10.98 -4.96 10.25
N ARG A 45 -12.11 -5.41 9.68
CA ARG A 45 -12.18 -6.62 8.88
C ARG A 45 -12.41 -6.32 7.41
N TYR A 46 -11.65 -7.02 6.56
CA TYR A 46 -11.85 -7.09 5.12
C TYR A 46 -12.00 -8.54 4.67
N ASP A 47 -12.99 -8.82 3.83
CA ASP A 47 -13.14 -10.09 3.12
C ASP A 47 -12.72 -9.88 1.66
N LEU A 48 -11.68 -10.59 1.22
CA LEU A 48 -11.06 -10.47 -0.09
C LEU A 48 -11.29 -11.74 -0.91
N TYR A 49 -12.08 -11.64 -1.97
CA TYR A 49 -12.41 -12.73 -2.87
C TYR A 49 -11.53 -12.65 -4.12
N VAL A 50 -10.57 -13.56 -4.23
CA VAL A 50 -9.60 -13.62 -5.34
C VAL A 50 -10.18 -14.45 -6.48
N LYS A 51 -10.27 -13.87 -7.69
CA LYS A 51 -10.94 -14.50 -8.84
C LYS A 51 -10.25 -14.17 -10.16
N ASP A 52 -10.27 -15.15 -11.09
CA ASP A 52 -9.90 -14.89 -12.47
C ASP A 52 -10.88 -13.89 -13.13
N THR A 53 -10.32 -13.00 -13.94
CA THR A 53 -11.07 -12.07 -14.78
C THR A 53 -10.41 -11.92 -16.15
N ILE A 54 -11.08 -11.23 -17.06
CA ILE A 54 -10.54 -10.84 -18.37
C ILE A 54 -10.51 -9.31 -18.42
N VAL A 55 -9.37 -8.76 -18.83
CA VAL A 55 -9.17 -7.33 -19.02
C VAL A 55 -8.64 -7.02 -20.41
N ASN A 56 -8.86 -5.79 -20.87
CA ASN A 56 -8.32 -5.28 -22.13
C ASN A 56 -7.72 -3.89 -21.93
N TYR A 57 -6.53 -3.80 -21.35
CA TYR A 57 -5.83 -2.54 -21.15
C TYR A 57 -5.07 -2.07 -22.39
N ALA A 58 -4.62 -3.00 -23.24
CA ALA A 58 -3.73 -2.71 -24.36
C ALA A 58 -4.20 -3.32 -25.70
N GLY A 59 -5.52 -3.28 -25.94
CA GLY A 59 -6.11 -3.72 -27.21
C GLY A 59 -6.23 -5.24 -27.36
N LYS A 60 -5.92 -6.01 -26.32
CA LYS A 60 -6.06 -7.48 -26.26
C LYS A 60 -6.74 -7.92 -24.99
N GLU A 61 -7.71 -8.83 -25.12
CA GLU A 61 -8.27 -9.52 -23.97
C GLU A 61 -7.23 -10.49 -23.38
N LYS A 62 -7.02 -10.37 -22.07
CA LYS A 62 -6.04 -11.17 -21.33
C LYS A 62 -6.60 -11.59 -19.98
N ARG A 63 -6.19 -12.78 -19.54
CA ARG A 63 -6.42 -13.22 -18.18
C ARG A 63 -5.75 -12.25 -17.21
N ALA A 64 -6.46 -11.87 -16.19
CA ALA A 64 -5.99 -11.15 -15.03
C ALA A 64 -6.61 -11.74 -13.76
N ILE A 65 -6.15 -11.30 -12.60
CA ILE A 65 -6.73 -11.70 -11.32
C ILE A 65 -7.27 -10.43 -10.66
N ALA A 66 -8.56 -10.46 -10.34
CA ALA A 66 -9.24 -9.39 -9.62
C ALA A 66 -9.52 -9.83 -8.18
N VAL A 67 -9.49 -8.87 -7.26
CA VAL A 67 -9.94 -9.07 -5.89
C VAL A 67 -11.17 -8.19 -5.66
N ASN A 68 -12.25 -8.80 -5.19
CA ASN A 68 -13.56 -8.15 -5.08
C ASN A 68 -14.02 -7.51 -6.41
N GLY A 69 -13.60 -8.09 -7.54
CA GLY A 69 -13.99 -7.66 -8.88
C GLY A 69 -13.21 -6.47 -9.43
N GLN A 70 -12.13 -6.03 -8.79
CA GLN A 70 -11.35 -4.86 -9.23
C GLN A 70 -9.85 -5.13 -9.31
N ILE A 71 -9.17 -4.35 -10.14
CA ILE A 71 -7.72 -4.22 -10.30
C ILE A 71 -7.43 -2.70 -10.38
N PRO A 72 -6.55 -2.16 -9.54
CA PRO A 72 -5.86 -2.78 -8.40
C PRO A 72 -6.80 -3.39 -7.38
N MET A 73 -6.27 -4.24 -6.49
CA MET A 73 -7.03 -4.77 -5.35
C MET A 73 -7.61 -3.64 -4.48
N PRO A 74 -8.64 -3.88 -3.66
CA PRO A 74 -9.21 -2.89 -2.76
C PRO A 74 -8.13 -2.15 -1.95
N THR A 75 -8.26 -0.85 -1.78
CA THR A 75 -7.47 -0.12 -0.79
C THR A 75 -7.88 -0.58 0.60
N LEU A 76 -6.92 -1.03 1.41
CA LEU A 76 -7.14 -1.39 2.80
C LEU A 76 -6.72 -0.23 3.69
N GLU A 77 -7.63 0.22 4.57
CA GLU A 77 -7.41 1.37 5.42
C GLU A 77 -7.58 1.01 6.90
N PHE A 78 -6.59 1.39 7.70
CA PHE A 78 -6.56 1.15 9.13
C PHE A 78 -6.10 2.41 9.86
N THR A 79 -6.35 2.46 11.16
CA THR A 79 -5.77 3.46 12.06
C THR A 79 -4.77 2.78 12.99
N GLU A 80 -3.68 3.43 13.31
CA GLU A 80 -2.72 2.92 14.29
C GLU A 80 -3.42 2.47 15.58
N GLY A 81 -3.05 1.28 16.05
CA GLY A 81 -3.68 0.62 17.19
C GLY A 81 -4.91 -0.21 16.85
N ASP A 82 -5.40 -0.24 15.62
CA ASP A 82 -6.38 -1.21 15.17
C ASP A 82 -5.78 -2.62 15.13
N THR A 83 -6.62 -3.63 15.07
CA THR A 83 -6.25 -4.98 14.64
C THR A 83 -6.78 -5.20 13.24
N ALA A 84 -5.90 -5.45 12.29
CA ALA A 84 -6.28 -5.92 10.96
C ALA A 84 -6.76 -7.37 11.05
N GLU A 85 -7.91 -7.65 10.45
CA GLU A 85 -8.42 -8.99 10.20
C GLU A 85 -8.79 -9.10 8.72
N ILE A 86 -7.93 -9.75 7.94
CA ILE A 86 -8.07 -9.83 6.48
C ILE A 86 -8.30 -11.29 6.11
N VAL A 87 -9.49 -11.57 5.59
CA VAL A 87 -9.92 -12.92 5.23
C VAL A 87 -9.82 -13.08 3.73
N LEU A 88 -8.87 -13.89 3.27
CA LEU A 88 -8.66 -14.20 1.87
C LEU A 88 -9.41 -15.45 1.47
N HIS A 89 -10.30 -15.33 0.48
CA HIS A 89 -11.06 -16.44 -0.12
C HIS A 89 -10.48 -16.75 -1.49
N ASN A 90 -9.75 -17.86 -1.62
CA ASN A 90 -9.15 -18.26 -2.89
C ASN A 90 -10.18 -18.92 -3.80
N GLN A 91 -10.66 -18.20 -4.81
CA GLN A 91 -11.56 -18.72 -5.85
C GLN A 91 -10.84 -18.99 -7.18
N LEU A 92 -9.49 -18.97 -7.17
CA LEU A 92 -8.68 -19.37 -8.32
C LEU A 92 -8.63 -20.90 -8.45
N LYS A 93 -8.03 -21.36 -9.55
CA LYS A 93 -7.67 -22.77 -9.78
C LYS A 93 -6.24 -23.10 -9.38
N GLU A 94 -5.55 -22.15 -8.79
CA GLU A 94 -4.17 -22.24 -8.36
C GLU A 94 -4.03 -21.67 -6.94
N SER A 95 -2.99 -22.04 -6.24
CA SER A 95 -2.72 -21.50 -4.90
C SER A 95 -2.35 -20.03 -4.94
N THR A 96 -2.59 -19.33 -3.83
CA THR A 96 -2.30 -17.89 -3.69
C THR A 96 -1.83 -17.55 -2.29
N SER A 97 -1.40 -16.32 -2.08
CA SER A 97 -1.11 -15.71 -0.78
C SER A 97 -1.13 -14.19 -0.92
N LEU A 98 -1.16 -13.46 0.19
CA LEU A 98 -0.95 -12.00 0.21
C LEU A 98 0.21 -11.67 1.15
N HIS A 99 1.08 -10.80 0.67
CA HIS A 99 2.18 -10.21 1.42
C HIS A 99 1.91 -8.71 1.65
N TRP A 100 2.32 -8.23 2.80
CA TRP A 100 2.13 -6.85 3.27
C TRP A 100 3.45 -6.11 3.17
N HIS A 101 3.66 -5.43 2.06
CA HIS A 101 4.96 -4.85 1.72
C HIS A 101 5.35 -3.70 2.67
N GLY A 102 6.47 -3.87 3.36
CA GLY A 102 7.03 -2.85 4.26
C GLY A 102 6.38 -2.78 5.65
N LEU A 103 5.54 -3.77 6.04
CA LEU A 103 4.91 -3.79 7.35
C LEU A 103 5.74 -4.54 8.40
N PHE A 104 5.75 -4.02 9.63
CA PHE A 104 6.26 -4.73 10.81
C PHE A 104 5.12 -5.54 11.44
N LEU A 105 5.18 -6.85 11.27
CA LEU A 105 4.12 -7.74 11.71
C LEU A 105 4.69 -9.10 12.18
N PRO A 106 3.91 -9.92 12.89
CA PRO A 106 4.35 -11.26 13.28
C PRO A 106 4.67 -12.11 12.04
N ASN A 107 5.82 -12.78 12.03
CA ASN A 107 6.32 -13.55 10.88
C ASN A 107 5.28 -14.49 10.25
N LYS A 108 4.44 -15.15 11.05
CA LYS A 108 3.39 -16.07 10.57
C LYS A 108 2.26 -15.38 9.78
N GLU A 109 2.18 -14.05 9.83
CA GLU A 109 1.18 -13.24 9.12
C GLU A 109 1.76 -12.60 7.85
N ASP A 110 3.04 -12.81 7.55
CA ASP A 110 3.78 -12.13 6.47
C ASP A 110 3.42 -12.58 5.05
N GLY A 111 2.73 -13.70 4.92
CA GLY A 111 2.13 -14.13 3.64
C GLY A 111 3.07 -14.73 2.61
N VAL A 112 4.32 -15.09 2.98
CA VAL A 112 5.29 -15.68 2.06
C VAL A 112 5.17 -17.21 2.04
N PRO A 113 4.73 -17.81 0.90
CA PRO A 113 4.52 -19.25 0.79
C PRO A 113 5.80 -20.06 1.09
N PHE A 114 5.65 -21.15 1.82
CA PHE A 114 6.70 -22.08 2.23
C PHE A 114 7.76 -21.50 3.19
N LEU A 115 7.68 -20.20 3.51
CA LEU A 115 8.58 -19.54 4.45
C LEU A 115 7.85 -19.14 5.74
N THR A 116 6.77 -18.37 5.63
CA THR A 116 6.01 -17.87 6.79
C THR A 116 4.65 -18.57 6.94
N GLN A 117 4.12 -19.14 5.86
CA GLN A 117 2.88 -19.90 5.82
C GLN A 117 2.89 -20.93 4.67
N MET A 118 1.91 -21.83 4.66
CA MET A 118 1.62 -22.65 3.49
C MET A 118 0.81 -21.83 2.47
N PRO A 119 0.93 -22.12 1.16
CA PRO A 119 0.04 -21.53 0.15
C PRO A 119 -1.43 -21.77 0.50
N ILE A 120 -2.29 -20.84 0.12
CA ILE A 120 -3.74 -20.95 0.26
C ILE A 120 -4.26 -21.66 -0.99
N GLU A 121 -4.70 -22.92 -0.86
CA GLU A 121 -5.09 -23.74 -1.98
C GLU A 121 -6.45 -23.32 -2.60
N PRO A 122 -6.77 -23.77 -3.82
CA PRO A 122 -8.06 -23.49 -4.46
C PRO A 122 -9.25 -23.87 -3.58
N GLY A 123 -10.16 -22.93 -3.37
CA GLY A 123 -11.34 -23.09 -2.53
C GLY A 123 -11.11 -22.88 -1.03
N GLU A 124 -9.86 -22.70 -0.60
CA GLU A 124 -9.56 -22.46 0.80
C GLU A 124 -9.74 -20.97 1.18
N THR A 125 -9.85 -20.76 2.48
CA THR A 125 -9.92 -19.44 3.11
C THR A 125 -8.83 -19.34 4.17
N PHE A 126 -8.10 -18.23 4.20
CA PHE A 126 -7.08 -17.92 5.19
C PHE A 126 -7.36 -16.58 5.85
N THR A 127 -7.11 -16.48 7.16
CA THR A 127 -7.29 -15.23 7.90
C THR A 127 -5.95 -14.74 8.41
N TYR A 128 -5.53 -13.59 7.89
CA TYR A 128 -4.43 -12.81 8.44
C TYR A 128 -4.94 -11.94 9.57
N ARG A 129 -4.24 -11.95 10.72
CA ARG A 129 -4.66 -11.16 11.87
C ARG A 129 -3.46 -10.60 12.62
N PHE A 130 -3.26 -9.29 12.54
CA PHE A 130 -2.12 -8.62 13.16
C PHE A 130 -2.46 -7.20 13.64
N PRO A 131 -1.71 -6.69 14.66
CA PRO A 131 -1.88 -5.32 15.14
C PRO A 131 -1.29 -4.33 14.14
N ILE A 132 -1.96 -3.19 13.97
CA ILE A 132 -1.45 -2.04 13.22
C ILE A 132 -0.58 -1.19 14.16
N ILE A 133 0.74 -1.29 14.01
CA ILE A 133 1.74 -0.62 14.85
C ILE A 133 2.56 0.44 14.11
N GLN A 134 2.25 0.66 12.84
CA GLN A 134 2.86 1.63 11.96
C GLN A 134 1.79 2.54 11.40
N THR A 135 2.25 3.64 10.78
CA THR A 135 1.41 4.55 10.00
C THR A 135 2.04 4.78 8.63
N GLY A 136 1.31 5.43 7.72
CA GLY A 136 1.82 5.81 6.40
C GLY A 136 1.21 5.05 5.24
N THR A 137 1.78 5.25 4.08
CA THR A 137 1.39 4.62 2.83
C THR A 137 2.26 3.42 2.55
N HIS A 138 1.63 2.29 2.41
CA HIS A 138 2.20 1.00 2.05
C HIS A 138 1.35 0.36 0.96
N TRP A 139 1.69 -0.85 0.58
CA TRP A 139 0.94 -1.62 -0.40
C TRP A 139 0.97 -3.10 -0.08
N TYR A 140 0.17 -3.89 -0.74
CA TYR A 140 0.12 -5.34 -0.55
C TYR A 140 -0.05 -6.03 -1.90
N HIS A 141 0.46 -7.25 -2.03
CA HIS A 141 0.45 -7.97 -3.29
C HIS A 141 0.50 -9.48 -3.10
N SER A 142 0.26 -10.22 -4.17
CA SER A 142 0.46 -11.67 -4.15
C SER A 142 1.96 -12.01 -4.05
N HIS A 143 2.28 -13.01 -3.25
CA HIS A 143 3.62 -13.60 -3.21
C HIS A 143 3.64 -15.02 -3.79
N SER A 144 2.67 -15.34 -4.65
CA SER A 144 2.52 -16.65 -5.29
C SER A 144 2.71 -16.56 -6.79
N GLY A 145 3.72 -17.28 -7.31
CA GLY A 145 4.00 -17.32 -8.75
C GLY A 145 4.19 -15.94 -9.37
N LEU A 146 3.46 -15.66 -10.44
CA LEU A 146 3.49 -14.38 -11.19
C LEU A 146 2.14 -13.63 -11.10
N GLN A 147 1.39 -13.82 -10.01
CA GLN A 147 0.04 -13.28 -9.85
C GLN A 147 0.03 -11.76 -9.67
N GLU A 148 1.08 -11.19 -9.06
CA GLU A 148 1.27 -9.75 -8.94
C GLU A 148 1.26 -9.08 -10.32
N GLN A 149 2.02 -9.62 -11.27
CA GLN A 149 2.12 -9.13 -12.65
C GLN A 149 0.77 -8.99 -13.36
N ILE A 150 -0.26 -9.75 -12.96
CA ILE A 150 -1.56 -9.79 -13.62
C ILE A 150 -2.71 -9.26 -12.78
N GLY A 151 -2.42 -8.43 -11.76
CA GLY A 151 -3.43 -7.65 -11.07
C GLY A 151 -3.49 -7.76 -9.56
N MET A 152 -2.72 -8.66 -8.92
CA MET A 152 -2.78 -8.83 -7.47
C MET A 152 -1.84 -7.88 -6.74
N TYR A 153 -2.12 -6.59 -6.80
CA TYR A 153 -1.47 -5.50 -6.04
C TYR A 153 -2.51 -4.46 -5.61
N GLY A 154 -2.32 -3.82 -4.46
CA GLY A 154 -3.26 -2.84 -3.91
C GLY A 154 -2.65 -1.97 -2.81
N SER A 155 -3.25 -0.82 -2.55
CA SER A 155 -2.78 0.13 -1.53
C SER A 155 -3.16 -0.34 -0.12
N PHE A 156 -2.24 -0.15 0.84
CA PHE A 156 -2.43 -0.41 2.26
C PHE A 156 -2.10 0.88 3.04
N ILE A 157 -3.12 1.53 3.58
CA ILE A 157 -2.98 2.84 4.21
C ILE A 157 -3.22 2.74 5.70
N MET A 158 -2.31 3.27 6.47
CA MET A 158 -2.40 3.31 7.92
C MET A 158 -2.39 4.77 8.40
N HIS A 159 -3.50 5.20 8.97
CA HIS A 159 -3.69 6.56 9.47
C HIS A 159 -3.15 6.71 10.89
N LYS A 160 -2.58 7.87 11.19
CA LYS A 160 -2.27 8.29 12.55
C LYS A 160 -3.55 8.56 13.33
N LYS A 161 -3.51 8.36 14.64
CA LYS A 161 -4.56 8.87 15.53
C LYS A 161 -4.48 10.39 15.60
N ALA A 162 -5.63 11.04 15.68
CA ALA A 162 -5.69 12.51 15.77
C ALA A 162 -5.04 13.09 17.05
N ASP A 163 -4.90 12.27 18.10
CA ASP A 163 -4.25 12.60 19.37
C ASP A 163 -2.80 12.12 19.45
N ASP A 164 -2.27 11.53 18.37
CA ASP A 164 -0.86 11.14 18.30
C ASP A 164 0.05 12.38 18.28
N LYS A 165 1.17 12.30 19.01
CA LYS A 165 2.15 13.39 19.10
C LYS A 165 2.84 13.71 17.78
N THR A 166 2.88 12.75 16.86
CA THR A 166 3.47 12.90 15.52
C THR A 166 2.44 13.36 14.48
N PHE A 167 1.17 13.58 14.87
CA PHE A 167 0.13 14.05 13.97
C PHE A 167 0.40 15.46 13.47
N ARG A 168 0.53 15.63 12.17
CA ARG A 168 0.86 16.89 11.50
C ARG A 168 -0.40 17.55 10.99
N LYS A 169 -0.94 18.49 11.76
CA LYS A 169 -2.12 19.26 11.34
C LYS A 169 -1.83 20.02 10.03
N GLY A 170 -2.77 19.96 9.08
CA GLY A 170 -2.62 20.54 7.74
C GLY A 170 -1.84 19.64 6.78
N ILE A 171 -1.51 18.40 7.17
CA ILE A 171 -0.95 17.34 6.34
C ILE A 171 -1.73 16.05 6.55
N ASP A 172 -1.76 15.55 7.79
CA ASP A 172 -2.35 14.25 8.11
C ASP A 172 -3.90 14.29 8.23
N ASP A 173 -4.50 15.49 8.23
CA ASP A 173 -5.95 15.76 8.19
C ASP A 173 -6.45 16.26 6.82
N LEU A 174 -5.61 16.26 5.79
CA LEU A 174 -6.02 16.62 4.44
C LEU A 174 -6.89 15.53 3.81
N PRO A 175 -7.77 15.90 2.87
CA PRO A 175 -8.40 14.92 1.98
C PRO A 175 -7.34 14.12 1.24
N GLU A 176 -7.52 12.78 1.13
CA GLU A 176 -6.52 11.87 0.63
C GLU A 176 -6.98 11.15 -0.64
N ILE A 177 -6.05 10.87 -1.54
CA ILE A 177 -6.28 10.08 -2.75
C ILE A 177 -5.23 8.99 -2.81
N PRO A 178 -5.61 7.72 -2.64
CA PRO A 178 -4.73 6.59 -2.95
C PRO A 178 -4.45 6.52 -4.45
N ILE A 179 -3.17 6.43 -4.81
CA ILE A 179 -2.72 6.26 -6.19
C ILE A 179 -1.83 5.02 -6.26
N MET A 180 -2.28 4.04 -7.04
CA MET A 180 -1.53 2.85 -7.37
C MET A 180 -1.06 2.94 -8.81
N LEU A 181 0.26 3.05 -8.99
CA LEU A 181 0.90 2.98 -10.30
C LEU A 181 1.22 1.55 -10.65
N SER A 182 1.08 1.20 -11.91
CA SER A 182 1.41 -0.15 -12.40
C SER A 182 1.62 -0.13 -13.92
N GLU A 183 2.09 -1.23 -14.44
CA GLU A 183 2.23 -1.44 -15.88
C GLU A 183 1.54 -2.72 -16.33
N TRP A 184 1.27 -2.80 -17.61
CA TRP A 184 0.62 -3.92 -18.25
C TRP A 184 1.32 -4.35 -19.53
N THR A 185 1.47 -5.66 -19.71
CA THR A 185 1.91 -6.26 -20.97
C THR A 185 0.90 -7.28 -21.49
N ASN A 186 0.74 -7.33 -22.81
CA ASN A 186 -0.03 -8.36 -23.49
C ASN A 186 0.68 -9.72 -23.56
N LEU A 187 1.93 -9.81 -23.13
CA LEU A 187 2.65 -11.05 -23.01
C LEU A 187 2.11 -11.87 -21.83
N ARG A 188 2.25 -13.18 -21.89
CA ARG A 188 1.99 -14.04 -20.74
C ARG A 188 3.14 -13.88 -19.73
N PRO A 189 2.86 -13.84 -18.42
CA PRO A 189 3.89 -13.71 -17.39
C PRO A 189 5.04 -14.74 -17.54
N GLU A 190 4.71 -15.98 -17.89
CA GLU A 190 5.71 -17.05 -18.09
C GLU A 190 6.64 -16.77 -19.28
N ASN A 191 6.14 -16.07 -20.31
CA ASN A 191 6.96 -15.66 -21.45
C ASN A 191 7.92 -14.53 -21.06
N VAL A 192 7.45 -13.56 -20.29
CA VAL A 192 8.28 -12.47 -19.75
C VAL A 192 9.38 -13.08 -18.89
N HIS A 193 9.04 -13.92 -17.93
CA HIS A 193 9.96 -14.62 -17.05
C HIS A 193 11.03 -15.42 -17.84
N ARG A 194 10.61 -16.17 -18.85
CA ARG A 194 11.53 -16.92 -19.72
C ARG A 194 12.48 -16.00 -20.49
N MET A 195 12.00 -14.86 -20.99
CA MET A 195 12.84 -13.90 -21.72
C MET A 195 13.90 -13.28 -20.81
N LEU A 196 13.52 -12.93 -19.57
CA LEU A 196 14.45 -12.41 -18.57
C LEU A 196 15.52 -13.47 -18.21
N HIS A 197 15.12 -14.72 -17.98
CA HIS A 197 16.06 -15.81 -17.71
C HIS A 197 17.03 -16.09 -18.86
N ASN A 198 16.59 -15.92 -20.09
CA ASN A 198 17.44 -16.17 -21.27
C ASN A 198 18.32 -14.98 -21.62
N ALA A 199 18.32 -13.90 -20.82
CA ALA A 199 19.04 -12.65 -21.10
C ALA A 199 18.82 -12.17 -22.56
N SER A 200 17.57 -12.16 -22.99
CA SER A 200 17.17 -11.81 -24.37
C SER A 200 17.18 -10.29 -24.57
N ASP A 201 17.77 -9.82 -25.66
CA ASP A 201 17.70 -8.41 -26.09
C ASP A 201 16.31 -7.99 -26.61
N TRP A 202 15.31 -8.86 -26.53
CA TRP A 202 14.00 -8.62 -27.16
C TRP A 202 13.34 -7.33 -26.67
N PHE A 203 13.31 -7.11 -25.37
CA PHE A 203 12.70 -5.90 -24.80
C PHE A 203 13.51 -4.63 -25.15
N ALA A 204 14.83 -4.70 -25.10
CA ALA A 204 15.69 -3.60 -25.48
C ALA A 204 15.56 -3.23 -26.98
N ILE A 205 15.32 -4.23 -27.85
CA ILE A 205 15.00 -3.99 -29.27
C ILE A 205 13.65 -3.30 -29.42
N GLN A 206 12.62 -3.74 -28.70
CA GLN A 206 11.28 -3.12 -28.75
C GLN A 206 11.30 -1.66 -28.29
N LYS A 207 12.09 -1.35 -27.28
CA LYS A 207 12.27 0.03 -26.78
C LYS A 207 13.18 0.88 -27.67
N GLY A 208 13.88 0.29 -28.66
CA GLY A 208 14.83 0.99 -29.48
C GLY A 208 16.18 1.25 -28.83
N ALA A 209 16.44 0.66 -27.65
CA ALA A 209 17.71 0.79 -26.92
C ALA A 209 18.86 0.01 -27.61
N THR A 210 18.54 -1.01 -28.41
CA THR A 210 19.49 -1.72 -29.26
C THR A 210 18.86 -2.11 -30.59
N GLN A 211 19.68 -2.42 -31.59
CA GLN A 211 19.26 -2.87 -32.92
C GLN A 211 19.08 -4.38 -32.97
N SER A 212 18.09 -4.86 -33.71
CA SER A 212 18.03 -6.26 -34.14
C SER A 212 19.14 -6.59 -35.13
N TYR A 213 19.48 -7.86 -35.33
CA TYR A 213 20.44 -8.27 -36.36
C TYR A 213 20.02 -7.83 -37.78
N ALA A 214 18.74 -7.98 -38.08
CA ALA A 214 18.22 -7.57 -39.39
C ALA A 214 18.39 -6.07 -39.60
N GLU A 215 18.11 -5.25 -38.59
CA GLU A 215 18.30 -3.81 -38.64
C GLU A 215 19.78 -3.44 -38.72
N ALA A 216 20.64 -4.07 -37.94
CA ALA A 216 22.09 -3.85 -37.98
C ALA A 216 22.70 -4.16 -39.35
N ILE A 217 22.21 -5.20 -40.05
CA ILE A 217 22.58 -5.51 -41.43
C ILE A 217 22.12 -4.39 -42.36
N ARG A 218 20.86 -4.00 -42.26
CA ARG A 218 20.27 -2.95 -43.11
C ARG A 218 20.97 -1.61 -42.97
N THR A 219 21.40 -1.27 -41.75
CA THR A 219 22.08 0.01 -41.45
C THR A 219 23.61 -0.07 -41.54
N GLY A 220 24.19 -1.22 -41.90
CA GLY A 220 25.64 -1.40 -42.03
C GLY A 220 26.38 -1.56 -40.70
N ASN A 221 25.65 -1.72 -39.58
CA ASN A 221 26.21 -1.80 -38.24
C ASN A 221 26.45 -3.25 -37.72
N PHE A 222 26.31 -4.26 -38.56
CA PHE A 222 26.39 -5.66 -38.20
C PHE A 222 27.67 -6.04 -37.41
N LYS A 223 28.83 -5.56 -37.90
CA LYS A 223 30.10 -5.80 -37.24
C LYS A 223 30.16 -5.20 -35.83
N THR A 224 29.60 -4.03 -35.66
CA THR A 224 29.50 -3.33 -34.37
C THR A 224 28.58 -4.10 -33.41
N LYS A 225 27.40 -4.50 -33.91
CA LYS A 225 26.45 -5.33 -33.14
C LYS A 225 27.14 -6.63 -32.66
N LEU A 226 27.78 -7.37 -33.55
CA LEU A 226 28.44 -8.62 -33.22
C LEU A 226 29.57 -8.41 -32.19
N LYS A 227 30.38 -7.35 -32.37
CA LYS A 227 31.45 -6.98 -31.42
C LYS A 227 30.91 -6.66 -30.02
N ASN A 228 29.81 -5.92 -29.94
CA ASN A 228 29.20 -5.54 -28.67
C ASN A 228 28.62 -6.76 -27.95
N GLU A 229 27.97 -7.67 -28.65
CA GLU A 229 27.48 -8.92 -28.09
C GLU A 229 28.60 -9.83 -27.62
N TRP A 230 29.69 -9.94 -28.42
CA TRP A 230 30.87 -10.66 -28.00
C TRP A 230 31.47 -10.13 -26.71
N LYS A 231 31.47 -8.82 -26.53
CA LYS A 231 31.90 -8.16 -25.30
C LYS A 231 30.84 -8.19 -24.20
N ARG A 232 29.68 -8.80 -24.45
CA ARG A 232 28.54 -8.82 -23.52
C ARG A 232 28.13 -7.40 -23.07
N MET A 233 28.25 -6.42 -23.96
CA MET A 233 27.74 -5.08 -23.73
C MET A 233 26.23 -5.13 -23.89
N MET A 234 25.55 -5.18 -22.75
CA MET A 234 24.09 -5.10 -22.73
C MET A 234 23.63 -3.67 -23.01
N ALA A 235 22.44 -3.53 -23.58
CA ALA A 235 21.80 -2.22 -23.69
C ALA A 235 21.59 -1.66 -22.27
N MET A 236 21.94 -0.39 -22.10
CA MET A 236 21.62 0.35 -20.86
C MET A 236 20.13 0.66 -20.89
N ASP A 237 19.41 0.16 -19.92
CA ASP A 237 17.96 0.15 -19.85
C ASP A 237 17.56 0.23 -18.37
N VAL A 238 16.61 1.06 -18.00
CA VAL A 238 16.16 1.23 -16.62
C VAL A 238 15.10 0.19 -16.26
N SER A 239 14.24 -0.16 -17.22
CA SER A 239 13.22 -1.20 -17.06
C SER A 239 13.59 -2.43 -17.88
N ASP A 240 13.60 -3.60 -17.27
CA ASP A 240 13.95 -4.86 -17.90
C ASP A 240 12.91 -5.35 -18.92
N VAL A 241 11.70 -4.83 -18.88
CA VAL A 241 10.55 -5.28 -19.68
C VAL A 241 9.98 -4.13 -20.50
N TYR A 242 9.55 -4.42 -21.73
CA TYR A 242 8.71 -3.50 -22.50
C TYR A 242 7.25 -3.71 -22.15
N TYR A 243 6.61 -2.68 -21.60
CA TYR A 243 5.17 -2.69 -21.26
C TYR A 243 4.33 -2.00 -22.32
N ASP A 244 3.17 -2.59 -22.62
CA ASP A 244 2.24 -2.04 -23.61
C ASP A 244 1.44 -0.85 -23.08
N LYS A 245 1.25 -0.77 -21.75
CA LYS A 245 0.54 0.32 -21.07
C LYS A 245 1.07 0.56 -19.66
N VAL A 246 0.97 1.80 -19.23
CA VAL A 246 1.08 2.20 -17.83
C VAL A 246 -0.30 2.61 -17.32
N LEU A 247 -0.57 2.33 -16.07
CA LEU A 247 -1.88 2.48 -15.45
C LEU A 247 -1.75 3.25 -14.13
N MET A 248 -2.74 4.07 -13.85
CA MET A 248 -2.96 4.72 -12.56
C MET A 248 -4.33 4.27 -12.06
N ASN A 249 -4.37 3.59 -10.91
CA ASN A 249 -5.59 2.99 -10.35
C ASN A 249 -6.34 2.09 -11.37
N GLY A 250 -5.59 1.29 -12.15
CA GLY A 250 -6.14 0.40 -13.15
C GLY A 250 -6.67 1.06 -14.42
N ASN A 251 -6.46 2.37 -14.57
CA ASN A 251 -6.90 3.15 -15.72
C ASN A 251 -5.74 3.91 -16.36
N HIS A 252 -5.88 4.26 -17.63
CA HIS A 252 -4.93 5.13 -18.33
C HIS A 252 -5.18 6.61 -18.05
N LEU A 253 -6.43 6.98 -17.83
CA LEU A 253 -6.86 8.34 -17.49
C LEU A 253 -7.99 8.29 -16.46
N THR A 254 -7.89 9.10 -15.42
CA THR A 254 -8.94 9.25 -14.39
C THR A 254 -9.23 10.73 -14.20
N ASP A 255 -10.50 11.13 -14.29
CA ASP A 255 -10.96 12.49 -14.00
C ASP A 255 -11.46 12.54 -12.55
N LEU A 256 -10.77 13.28 -11.69
CA LEU A 256 -11.07 13.40 -10.27
C LEU A 256 -11.66 14.78 -9.96
N LYS A 257 -12.95 14.84 -9.66
CA LYS A 257 -13.68 16.09 -9.33
C LYS A 257 -14.07 16.21 -7.87
N SER A 258 -14.03 15.09 -7.15
CA SER A 258 -14.43 15.04 -5.74
C SER A 258 -13.68 13.96 -5.00
N ILE A 259 -13.55 14.14 -3.68
CA ILE A 259 -13.03 13.15 -2.74
C ILE A 259 -14.12 12.99 -1.66
N ASP A 260 -14.48 11.75 -1.34
CA ASP A 260 -15.52 11.41 -0.35
C ASP A 260 -16.83 12.17 -0.57
N GLY A 261 -17.21 12.34 -1.85
CA GLY A 261 -18.41 13.08 -2.24
C GLY A 261 -18.33 14.61 -2.10
N LYS A 262 -17.18 15.16 -1.69
CA LYS A 262 -16.92 16.60 -1.62
C LYS A 262 -16.20 17.06 -2.88
N SER A 263 -16.77 18.04 -3.60
CA SER A 263 -16.14 18.64 -4.77
C SER A 263 -14.85 19.35 -4.38
N LEU A 264 -13.79 19.14 -5.15
CA LEU A 264 -12.54 19.87 -5.02
C LEU A 264 -12.73 21.32 -5.51
N LYS A 265 -12.18 22.26 -4.76
CA LYS A 265 -12.25 23.69 -5.04
C LYS A 265 -10.86 24.29 -5.19
N ALA A 266 -10.80 25.43 -5.85
CA ALA A 266 -9.61 26.26 -5.91
C ALA A 266 -9.08 26.58 -4.49
N GLY A 267 -7.79 26.45 -4.29
CA GLY A 267 -7.10 26.61 -3.00
C GLY A 267 -7.09 25.38 -2.10
N ASP A 268 -7.91 24.35 -2.38
CA ASP A 268 -7.88 23.12 -1.59
C ASP A 268 -6.52 22.41 -1.74
N LYS A 269 -6.07 21.86 -0.62
CA LYS A 269 -4.91 20.98 -0.57
C LYS A 269 -5.37 19.53 -0.50
N VAL A 270 -4.69 18.67 -1.23
CA VAL A 270 -4.97 17.24 -1.31
C VAL A 270 -3.68 16.47 -1.10
N ARG A 271 -3.73 15.42 -0.29
CA ARG A 271 -2.62 14.48 -0.10
C ARG A 271 -2.80 13.31 -1.05
N LEU A 272 -1.84 13.12 -1.96
CA LEU A 272 -1.76 11.96 -2.84
C LEU A 272 -0.91 10.90 -2.16
N ARG A 273 -1.46 9.71 -1.93
CA ARG A 273 -0.77 8.56 -1.34
C ARG A 273 -0.40 7.60 -2.46
N ILE A 274 0.85 7.70 -2.90
CA ILE A 274 1.30 7.08 -4.15
C ILE A 274 2.12 5.84 -3.83
N SER A 275 1.75 4.72 -4.43
CA SER A 275 2.52 3.47 -4.39
C SER A 275 2.87 3.03 -5.80
N ASN A 276 4.11 2.62 -6.03
CA ASN A 276 4.50 1.98 -7.28
C ASN A 276 4.44 0.46 -7.13
N GLY A 277 3.32 -0.13 -7.53
CA GLY A 277 3.09 -1.57 -7.60
C GLY A 277 3.48 -2.17 -8.96
N GLY A 278 4.32 -1.48 -9.73
CA GLY A 278 4.89 -1.99 -10.96
C GLY A 278 6.01 -2.99 -10.70
N ALA A 279 6.23 -3.92 -11.63
CA ALA A 279 7.23 -4.97 -11.49
C ALA A 279 8.65 -4.53 -11.89
N SER A 280 8.79 -3.50 -12.76
CA SER A 280 10.12 -3.01 -13.17
C SER A 280 10.17 -1.54 -13.59
N SER A 281 9.04 -0.83 -13.70
CA SER A 281 9.03 0.55 -14.18
C SER A 281 9.29 1.56 -13.06
N TYR A 282 10.18 2.52 -13.36
CA TYR A 282 10.30 3.77 -12.60
C TYR A 282 9.39 4.81 -13.22
N PHE A 283 8.75 5.66 -12.40
CA PHE A 283 7.86 6.71 -12.88
C PHE A 283 8.33 8.08 -12.46
N TRP A 284 8.35 9.01 -13.41
CA TRP A 284 8.44 10.44 -13.16
C TRP A 284 7.05 10.99 -12.88
N LEU A 285 6.89 11.56 -11.70
CA LEU A 285 5.67 12.22 -11.24
C LEU A 285 5.79 13.72 -11.46
N ARG A 286 4.73 14.33 -11.99
CA ARG A 286 4.63 15.79 -12.20
C ARG A 286 3.19 16.24 -11.98
N TYR A 287 3.05 17.45 -11.47
CA TYR A 287 1.74 18.10 -11.33
C TYR A 287 1.72 19.40 -12.12
N ALA A 288 0.78 19.53 -13.06
CA ALA A 288 0.65 20.71 -13.92
C ALA A 288 0.13 21.96 -13.19
N GLY A 289 -0.47 21.78 -12.01
CA GLY A 289 -0.98 22.87 -11.18
C GLY A 289 0.06 23.58 -10.31
N GLY A 290 1.33 23.14 -10.34
CA GLY A 290 2.40 23.75 -9.54
C GLY A 290 3.34 22.72 -8.93
N LYS A 291 4.00 23.09 -7.84
CA LYS A 291 4.89 22.19 -7.11
C LYS A 291 4.12 21.13 -6.33
N MET A 292 4.77 20.00 -6.13
CA MET A 292 4.37 18.95 -5.20
C MET A 292 5.20 19.08 -3.94
N THR A 293 4.57 19.05 -2.77
CA THR A 293 5.29 19.01 -1.49
C THR A 293 5.38 17.56 -1.02
N VAL A 294 6.56 16.97 -1.04
CA VAL A 294 6.81 15.62 -0.51
C VAL A 294 6.73 15.69 1.01
N VAL A 295 5.90 14.85 1.64
CA VAL A 295 5.64 14.84 3.09
C VAL A 295 5.90 13.49 3.75
N ALA A 296 5.99 12.40 2.96
CA ALA A 296 6.37 11.08 3.45
C ALA A 296 7.04 10.26 2.33
N SER A 297 7.89 9.32 2.70
CA SER A 297 8.54 8.33 1.83
C SER A 297 8.57 6.98 2.54
N ASP A 298 8.16 5.91 1.86
CA ASP A 298 8.10 4.53 2.37
C ASP A 298 7.45 4.41 3.75
N GLY A 299 6.27 5.04 3.87
CA GLY A 299 5.48 5.05 5.10
C GLY A 299 6.01 5.95 6.22
N ASN A 300 7.17 6.60 6.04
CA ASN A 300 7.79 7.44 7.05
C ASN A 300 7.60 8.93 6.73
N ASP A 301 7.30 9.71 7.75
CA ASP A 301 7.26 11.17 7.63
C ASP A 301 8.63 11.72 7.26
N VAL A 302 8.65 12.72 6.39
CA VAL A 302 9.86 13.49 6.06
C VAL A 302 9.60 14.97 6.27
N GLU A 303 10.67 15.75 6.43
CA GLU A 303 10.57 17.22 6.37
C GLU A 303 10.00 17.61 5.01
N PRO A 304 8.95 18.47 4.96
CA PRO A 304 8.30 18.83 3.72
C PRO A 304 9.26 19.49 2.73
N VAL A 305 9.32 18.95 1.50
CA VAL A 305 10.19 19.46 0.43
C VAL A 305 9.38 19.69 -0.83
N ASP A 306 9.46 20.90 -1.38
CA ASP A 306 8.82 21.25 -2.65
C ASP A 306 9.64 20.82 -3.85
N VAL A 307 9.02 20.06 -4.74
CA VAL A 307 9.65 19.55 -5.95
C VAL A 307 8.80 19.85 -7.19
N ASP A 308 9.44 20.04 -8.34
CA ASP A 308 8.76 20.20 -9.63
C ASP A 308 8.49 18.85 -10.29
N ARG A 309 9.28 17.85 -9.94
CA ARG A 309 9.14 16.45 -10.38
C ARG A 309 9.74 15.52 -9.33
N LEU A 310 9.25 14.30 -9.28
CA LEU A 310 9.71 13.25 -8.37
C LEU A 310 9.83 11.95 -9.16
N ILE A 311 10.89 11.20 -8.98
CA ILE A 311 10.98 9.82 -9.48
C ILE A 311 10.55 8.87 -8.36
N ILE A 312 9.78 7.85 -8.71
CA ILE A 312 9.38 6.77 -7.81
C ILE A 312 9.83 5.44 -8.41
N ALA A 313 10.65 4.72 -7.67
CA ALA A 313 11.15 3.41 -8.06
C ALA A 313 10.12 2.31 -7.75
N VAL A 314 10.41 1.10 -8.23
CA VAL A 314 9.62 -0.10 -7.92
C VAL A 314 9.52 -0.30 -6.42
N SER A 315 8.33 -0.59 -5.94
CA SER A 315 7.98 -0.82 -4.52
C SER A 315 8.05 0.40 -3.60
N GLU A 316 8.56 1.54 -4.06
CA GLU A 316 8.56 2.77 -3.27
C GLU A 316 7.15 3.34 -3.09
N THR A 317 6.98 4.08 -2.00
CA THR A 317 5.79 4.90 -1.76
C THR A 317 6.16 6.33 -1.42
N TYR A 318 5.36 7.29 -1.88
CA TYR A 318 5.47 8.69 -1.53
C TYR A 318 4.11 9.29 -1.21
N ASP A 319 4.09 10.15 -0.19
CA ASP A 319 2.95 11.04 0.00
C ASP A 319 3.34 12.44 -0.41
N VAL A 320 2.56 13.02 -1.30
CA VAL A 320 2.76 14.39 -1.77
C VAL A 320 1.50 15.22 -1.57
N VAL A 321 1.68 16.46 -1.14
CA VAL A 321 0.59 17.44 -1.06
C VAL A 321 0.62 18.30 -2.30
N VAL A 322 -0.54 18.41 -2.96
CA VAL A 322 -0.77 19.30 -4.09
C VAL A 322 -1.83 20.34 -3.74
N THR A 323 -1.74 21.54 -4.29
CA THR A 323 -2.73 22.60 -4.13
C THR A 323 -3.48 22.80 -5.44
N ILE A 324 -4.82 22.83 -5.40
CA ILE A 324 -5.67 23.12 -6.57
C ILE A 324 -5.55 24.61 -6.88
N PRO A 325 -5.07 25.01 -8.07
CA PRO A 325 -4.89 26.44 -8.40
C PRO A 325 -6.21 27.22 -8.46
N GLU A 326 -6.13 28.52 -8.16
CA GLU A 326 -7.29 29.44 -8.04
C GLU A 326 -7.88 29.96 -9.36
N ASN A 327 -7.76 29.22 -10.46
CA ASN A 327 -8.22 29.70 -11.77
C ASN A 327 -9.34 28.88 -12.42
N GLY A 328 -9.92 27.91 -11.69
CA GLY A 328 -11.07 27.12 -12.13
C GLY A 328 -10.78 26.15 -13.30
N LYS A 329 -9.50 25.88 -13.60
CA LYS A 329 -9.09 24.92 -14.63
C LYS A 329 -8.85 23.53 -14.04
N ALA A 330 -8.90 22.50 -14.88
CA ALA A 330 -8.42 21.16 -14.55
C ALA A 330 -6.89 21.10 -14.70
N TYR A 331 -6.24 20.37 -13.82
CA TYR A 331 -4.79 20.18 -13.82
C TYR A 331 -4.46 18.69 -13.79
N GLU A 332 -3.52 18.32 -14.64
CA GLU A 332 -3.08 16.93 -14.72
C GLU A 332 -2.05 16.61 -13.64
N PHE A 333 -2.23 15.47 -12.97
CA PHE A 333 -1.18 14.76 -12.28
C PHE A 333 -0.74 13.63 -13.19
N MET A 334 0.53 13.61 -13.56
CA MET A 334 1.10 12.71 -14.56
C MET A 334 2.10 11.76 -13.93
N ALA A 335 2.04 10.49 -14.33
CA ALA A 335 3.07 9.51 -14.10
C ALA A 335 3.58 9.02 -15.48
N THR A 336 4.85 9.24 -15.77
CA THR A 336 5.48 8.80 -17.01
C THR A 336 6.65 7.89 -16.72
N THR A 337 6.79 6.78 -17.43
CA THR A 337 7.92 5.88 -17.23
C THR A 337 9.24 6.58 -17.54
N GLU A 338 10.28 6.29 -16.73
CA GLU A 338 11.66 6.74 -16.98
C GLU A 338 12.18 6.16 -18.30
N ASP A 339 11.81 4.92 -18.54
CA ASP A 339 12.17 4.16 -19.71
C ASP A 339 10.94 3.94 -20.59
N ARG A 340 11.13 3.98 -21.89
CA ARG A 340 10.05 3.87 -22.87
C ARG A 340 9.58 2.44 -23.08
#